data_309631015d1dfff1dfae2071dd45b87a
#
_entry.id   309631015d1dfff1dfae2071dd45b87a
#
_cell.length_a   1.000
_cell.length_b   1.000
_cell.length_c   1.000
_cell.angle_alpha   90.00
_cell.angle_beta   90.00
_cell.angle_gamma   90.00
#
_symmetry.space_group_name_H-M   'P 1'
#
loop_
_entity.id
_entity.type
_entity.pdbx_description
1 polymer ?
#
loop_
_entity_poly.entity_id
_entity_poly.type
_entity_poly.pdbx_seq_one_letter_code
_entity_poly.pdbx_strand_id
1 'polypeptide(L)'
;MRPTSFVPTLEVISPGEVDRIPGLEAVISHWTEGASSAGEWFHELHVCWGSAGFVARRGEEVLGFAIYAPGGHLPHAGAYPVGPLDENDVLLAYVAGDARTRRRLLVRMLRDLKHRGVGKVEAVASDRGVRHHVPTPVLLESGWRPVRRGWYRGSSYTLARTDLGSAVEVGELARGLIGRVKLPGLKSPNPAPGAFVRAASPQSGRS
;
A
#
# COMPACT_ATOMS: atom_id res chain seq x y z
N MET A 1 -3.08 -0.42 35.33
CA MET A 1 -3.74 -0.77 34.06
C MET A 1 -3.44 0.35 33.05
N ARG A 2 -2.68 0.08 31.99
CA ARG A 2 -2.49 1.07 30.91
C ARG A 2 -3.77 1.08 30.08
N PRO A 3 -4.30 2.25 29.69
CA PRO A 3 -5.47 2.32 28.82
C PRO A 3 -5.13 1.62 27.48
N THR A 4 -5.92 0.63 27.13
CA THR A 4 -5.80 -0.08 25.85
C THR A 4 -6.12 0.94 24.76
N SER A 5 -5.10 1.39 24.02
CA SER A 5 -5.30 2.28 22.88
C SER A 5 -6.19 1.58 21.85
N PHE A 6 -7.36 2.17 21.55
CA PHE A 6 -8.27 1.65 20.53
C PHE A 6 -7.70 1.77 19.09
N VAL A 7 -6.62 2.53 18.93
CA VAL A 7 -5.98 2.74 17.63
C VAL A 7 -4.78 1.80 17.51
N PRO A 8 -4.71 0.95 16.47
CA PRO A 8 -3.56 0.09 16.24
C PRO A 8 -2.28 0.90 16.05
N THR A 9 -1.18 0.46 16.67
CA THR A 9 0.17 0.96 16.41
C THR A 9 0.75 0.30 15.15
N LEU A 10 1.65 1.01 14.47
CA LEU A 10 2.43 0.49 13.34
C LEU A 10 3.90 0.55 13.71
N GLU A 11 4.51 -0.60 13.83
CA GLU A 11 5.89 -0.77 14.29
C GLU A 11 6.74 -1.41 13.19
N VAL A 12 8.03 -1.12 13.17
CA VAL A 12 8.99 -1.81 12.30
C VAL A 12 9.16 -3.23 12.84
N ILE A 13 9.15 -4.22 11.96
CA ILE A 13 9.44 -5.61 12.35
C ILE A 13 10.92 -5.71 12.66
N SER A 14 11.26 -6.10 13.89
CA SER A 14 12.62 -6.40 14.31
C SER A 14 12.94 -7.89 14.10
N PRO A 15 14.20 -8.26 13.83
CA PRO A 15 14.59 -9.67 13.67
C PRO A 15 14.18 -10.58 14.84
N GLY A 16 14.20 -10.06 16.08
CA GLY A 16 13.83 -10.81 17.29
C GLY A 16 12.34 -11.00 17.52
N GLU A 17 11.46 -10.43 16.66
CA GLU A 17 10.01 -10.52 16.79
C GLU A 17 9.36 -11.39 15.72
N VAL A 18 10.12 -11.88 14.78
CA VAL A 18 9.66 -12.62 13.60
C VAL A 18 8.77 -13.80 13.99
N ASP A 19 9.19 -14.60 14.95
CA ASP A 19 8.47 -15.80 15.42
C ASP A 19 7.12 -15.46 16.09
N ARG A 20 6.95 -14.21 16.51
CA ARG A 20 5.71 -13.74 17.18
C ARG A 20 4.67 -13.21 16.18
N ILE A 21 4.99 -13.18 14.89
CA ILE A 21 4.08 -12.68 13.85
C ILE A 21 3.52 -13.88 13.07
N PRO A 22 2.25 -14.24 13.29
CA PRO A 22 1.65 -15.41 12.65
C PRO A 22 1.73 -15.37 11.13
N GLY A 23 2.26 -16.44 10.53
CA GLY A 23 2.36 -16.59 9.08
C GLY A 23 3.51 -15.87 8.40
N LEU A 24 4.32 -15.09 9.14
CA LEU A 24 5.44 -14.35 8.57
C LEU A 24 6.52 -15.29 8.02
N GLU A 25 6.92 -16.32 8.78
CA GLU A 25 7.89 -17.32 8.36
C GLU A 25 7.50 -17.96 7.01
N ALA A 26 6.24 -18.36 6.87
CA ALA A 26 5.77 -19.00 5.64
C ALA A 26 5.80 -18.06 4.42
N VAL A 27 5.60 -16.74 4.62
CA VAL A 27 5.72 -15.74 3.57
C VAL A 27 7.18 -15.57 3.16
N ILE A 28 8.09 -15.43 4.12
CA ILE A 28 9.52 -15.27 3.83
C ILE A 28 10.05 -16.51 3.14
N SER A 29 9.80 -17.71 3.69
CA SER A 29 10.21 -18.99 3.07
C SER A 29 9.72 -19.12 1.63
N HIS A 30 8.49 -18.66 1.32
CA HIS A 30 7.99 -18.67 -0.05
C HIS A 30 8.82 -17.75 -0.96
N TRP A 31 9.11 -16.52 -0.55
CA TRP A 31 9.78 -15.54 -1.39
C TRP A 31 11.30 -15.73 -1.46
N THR A 32 11.90 -16.40 -0.48
CA THR A 32 13.33 -16.75 -0.44
C THR A 32 13.61 -18.18 -0.95
N GLU A 33 12.58 -18.92 -1.39
CA GLU A 33 12.69 -20.35 -1.76
C GLU A 33 13.24 -21.24 -0.62
N GLY A 34 13.02 -20.81 0.64
CA GLY A 34 13.51 -21.51 1.81
C GLY A 34 15.03 -21.37 2.03
N ALA A 35 15.71 -20.45 1.35
CA ALA A 35 17.17 -20.27 1.45
C ALA A 35 17.62 -19.77 2.82
N SER A 36 16.75 -19.08 3.57
CA SER A 36 17.02 -18.55 4.91
C SER A 36 15.78 -18.64 5.79
N SER A 37 15.96 -18.72 7.10
CA SER A 37 14.89 -18.47 8.06
C SER A 37 14.45 -17.01 8.00
N ALA A 38 13.22 -16.71 8.41
CA ALA A 38 12.76 -15.32 8.41
C ALA A 38 13.61 -14.44 9.34
N GLY A 39 14.06 -14.97 10.48
CA GLY A 39 14.94 -14.25 11.39
C GLY A 39 16.27 -13.85 10.76
N GLU A 40 16.94 -14.76 10.03
CA GLU A 40 18.19 -14.51 9.31
C GLU A 40 17.96 -13.49 8.18
N TRP A 41 16.92 -13.66 7.39
CA TRP A 41 16.56 -12.75 6.30
C TRP A 41 16.30 -11.32 6.80
N PHE A 42 15.54 -11.16 7.89
CA PHE A 42 15.32 -9.84 8.50
C PHE A 42 16.60 -9.25 9.08
N HIS A 43 17.46 -10.07 9.68
CA HIS A 43 18.76 -9.60 10.20
C HIS A 43 19.65 -9.09 9.08
N GLU A 44 19.80 -9.84 8.01
CA GLU A 44 20.58 -9.46 6.83
C GLU A 44 20.06 -8.13 6.24
N LEU A 45 18.75 -8.03 5.97
CA LEU A 45 18.15 -6.81 5.44
C LEU A 45 18.30 -5.63 6.38
N HIS A 46 18.16 -5.84 7.69
CA HIS A 46 18.35 -4.76 8.66
C HIS A 46 19.74 -4.16 8.60
N VAL A 47 20.77 -4.98 8.38
CA VAL A 47 22.17 -4.57 8.29
C VAL A 47 22.46 -3.87 6.97
N CYS A 48 22.02 -4.43 5.84
CA CYS A 48 22.44 -3.94 4.51
C CYS A 48 21.48 -2.92 3.90
N TRP A 49 20.19 -2.91 4.29
CA TRP A 49 19.18 -2.10 3.63
C TRP A 49 18.26 -1.33 4.60
N GLY A 50 18.10 -1.78 5.83
CA GLY A 50 17.24 -1.18 6.84
C GLY A 50 15.94 -1.96 7.06
N SER A 51 14.82 -1.27 7.33
CA SER A 51 13.56 -1.96 7.62
C SER A 51 12.98 -2.64 6.38
N ALA A 52 12.57 -3.90 6.53
CA ALA A 52 11.96 -4.74 5.49
C ALA A 52 10.46 -5.01 5.74
N GLY A 53 9.87 -4.44 6.77
CA GLY A 53 8.46 -4.66 7.08
C GLY A 53 7.92 -3.84 8.22
N PHE A 54 6.59 -3.78 8.28
CA PHE A 54 5.82 -3.19 9.36
C PHE A 54 4.79 -4.17 9.88
N VAL A 55 4.57 -4.18 11.19
CA VAL A 55 3.50 -4.90 11.87
C VAL A 55 2.49 -3.93 12.46
N ALA A 56 1.22 -4.26 12.36
CA ALA A 56 0.12 -3.55 13.02
C ALA A 56 -0.30 -4.34 14.26
N ARG A 57 -0.28 -3.68 15.43
CA ARG A 57 -0.64 -4.30 16.70
C ARG A 57 -1.73 -3.53 17.44
N ARG A 58 -2.48 -4.26 18.26
CA ARG A 58 -3.35 -3.70 19.29
C ARG A 58 -3.00 -4.39 20.61
N GLY A 59 -2.17 -3.73 21.43
CA GLY A 59 -1.51 -4.42 22.55
C GLY A 59 -0.64 -5.56 22.04
N GLU A 60 -0.86 -6.76 22.54
CA GLU A 60 -0.13 -7.96 22.10
C GLU A 60 -0.72 -8.61 20.82
N GLU A 61 -1.92 -8.21 20.41
CA GLU A 61 -2.59 -8.78 19.25
C GLU A 61 -1.98 -8.26 17.94
N VAL A 62 -1.53 -9.17 17.07
CA VAL A 62 -1.08 -8.86 15.72
C VAL A 62 -2.29 -8.78 14.79
N LEU A 63 -2.57 -7.60 14.23
CA LEU A 63 -3.69 -7.35 13.31
C LEU A 63 -3.32 -7.56 11.84
N GLY A 64 -2.03 -7.53 11.52
CA GLY A 64 -1.50 -7.70 10.19
C GLY A 64 -0.07 -7.20 10.06
N PHE A 65 0.53 -7.44 8.91
CA PHE A 65 1.90 -7.04 8.60
C PHE A 65 2.08 -6.76 7.11
N ALA A 66 3.12 -6.03 6.74
CA ALA A 66 3.57 -5.84 5.36
C ALA A 66 5.06 -6.13 5.26
N ILE A 67 5.45 -6.84 4.19
CA ILE A 67 6.83 -7.25 3.90
C ILE A 67 7.22 -6.73 2.54
N TYR A 68 8.39 -6.13 2.46
CA TYR A 68 8.94 -5.56 1.24
C TYR A 68 10.47 -5.57 1.30
N ALA A 69 11.11 -5.73 0.16
CA ALA A 69 12.58 -5.72 0.04
C ALA A 69 12.99 -5.39 -1.40
N PRO A 70 14.27 -5.07 -1.65
CA PRO A 70 14.82 -5.11 -3.01
C PRO A 70 14.64 -6.50 -3.62
N GLY A 71 14.40 -6.55 -4.94
CA GLY A 71 14.10 -7.78 -5.67
C GLY A 71 15.17 -8.88 -5.50
N GLY A 72 16.46 -8.50 -5.39
CA GLY A 72 17.55 -9.44 -5.16
C GLY A 72 17.45 -10.24 -3.85
N HIS A 73 16.69 -9.75 -2.86
CA HIS A 73 16.43 -10.47 -1.61
C HIS A 73 15.17 -11.34 -1.64
N LEU A 74 14.48 -11.40 -2.80
CA LEU A 74 13.24 -12.13 -3.03
C LEU A 74 13.34 -12.97 -4.31
N PRO A 75 14.27 -13.94 -4.38
CA PRO A 75 14.63 -14.66 -5.62
C PRO A 75 13.44 -15.35 -6.27
N HIS A 76 12.46 -15.82 -5.50
CA HIS A 76 11.24 -16.43 -6.08
C HIS A 76 10.45 -15.50 -6.99
N ALA A 77 10.62 -14.18 -6.86
CA ALA A 77 9.96 -13.22 -7.74
C ALA A 77 10.35 -13.39 -9.21
N GLY A 78 11.57 -13.82 -9.50
CA GLY A 78 12.08 -14.13 -10.83
C GLY A 78 11.40 -15.34 -11.50
N ALA A 79 10.73 -16.20 -10.75
CA ALA A 79 10.03 -17.35 -11.30
C ALA A 79 8.71 -16.96 -12.03
N TYR A 80 8.19 -15.75 -11.79
CA TYR A 80 6.94 -15.30 -12.39
C TYR A 80 7.15 -14.65 -13.76
N PRO A 81 6.38 -15.03 -14.81
CA PRO A 81 6.53 -14.51 -16.16
C PRO A 81 6.07 -13.04 -16.31
N VAL A 82 5.58 -12.45 -15.24
CA VAL A 82 5.12 -11.06 -15.21
C VAL A 82 6.23 -10.03 -15.09
N GLY A 83 7.45 -10.44 -14.82
CA GLY A 83 8.56 -9.51 -14.77
C GLY A 83 9.87 -10.16 -15.12
N PRO A 84 10.90 -9.47 -15.71
CA PRO A 84 12.09 -9.26 -14.94
C PRO A 84 11.80 -8.10 -13.99
N LEU A 85 11.79 -8.39 -12.71
CA LEU A 85 11.94 -7.36 -11.70
C LEU A 85 13.42 -6.97 -11.74
N ASP A 86 13.70 -5.70 -11.80
CA ASP A 86 15.04 -5.20 -11.59
C ASP A 86 15.44 -5.56 -10.14
N GLU A 87 16.58 -6.17 -9.94
CA GLU A 87 17.06 -6.57 -8.60
C GLU A 87 17.15 -5.39 -7.63
N ASN A 88 17.29 -4.18 -8.15
CA ASN A 88 17.31 -2.95 -7.36
C ASN A 88 15.92 -2.37 -7.09
N ASP A 89 14.88 -2.83 -7.79
CA ASP A 89 13.52 -2.38 -7.54
C ASP A 89 12.98 -2.97 -6.24
N VAL A 90 12.23 -2.16 -5.50
CA VAL A 90 11.58 -2.64 -4.27
C VAL A 90 10.32 -3.40 -4.62
N LEU A 91 10.21 -4.61 -4.10
CA LEU A 91 9.04 -5.46 -4.23
C LEU A 91 8.26 -5.49 -2.92
N LEU A 92 6.95 -5.19 -2.98
CA LEU A 92 6.01 -5.56 -1.94
C LEU A 92 5.75 -7.08 -2.05
N ALA A 93 6.31 -7.85 -1.13
CA ALA A 93 6.17 -9.31 -1.10
C ALA A 93 4.78 -9.72 -0.60
N TYR A 94 4.30 -9.10 0.50
CA TYR A 94 3.01 -9.46 1.08
C TYR A 94 2.44 -8.36 1.98
N VAL A 95 1.11 -8.35 2.13
CA VAL A 95 0.41 -7.55 3.14
C VAL A 95 -0.78 -8.34 3.70
N ALA A 96 -0.80 -8.52 5.03
CA ALA A 96 -1.84 -9.21 5.80
C ALA A 96 -2.72 -8.25 6.60
N GLY A 97 -3.88 -8.73 7.01
CA GLY A 97 -4.82 -8.02 7.87
C GLY A 97 -6.15 -7.72 7.16
N ASP A 98 -7.07 -7.07 7.88
CA ASP A 98 -8.31 -6.55 7.29
C ASP A 98 -8.04 -5.38 6.32
N ALA A 99 -9.06 -4.95 5.60
CA ALA A 99 -8.92 -3.89 4.59
C ALA A 99 -8.35 -2.58 5.16
N ARG A 100 -8.76 -2.20 6.37
CA ARG A 100 -8.29 -0.99 7.06
C ARG A 100 -6.82 -1.11 7.49
N THR A 101 -6.46 -2.25 8.04
CA THR A 101 -5.08 -2.55 8.47
C THR A 101 -4.13 -2.60 7.30
N ARG A 102 -4.47 -3.37 6.24
CA ARG A 102 -3.66 -3.43 5.01
C ARG A 102 -3.39 -2.04 4.43
N ARG A 103 -4.43 -1.22 4.34
CA ARG A 103 -4.32 0.14 3.84
C ARG A 103 -3.34 0.99 4.67
N ARG A 104 -3.42 0.94 6.00
CA ARG A 104 -2.51 1.68 6.89
C ARG A 104 -1.08 1.20 6.73
N LEU A 105 -0.87 -0.11 6.62
CA LEU A 105 0.44 -0.72 6.37
C LEU A 105 1.03 -0.26 5.04
N LEU A 106 0.25 -0.31 3.94
CA LEU A 106 0.68 0.17 2.63
C LEU A 106 1.07 1.65 2.66
N VAL A 107 0.25 2.51 3.26
CA VAL A 107 0.58 3.94 3.38
C VAL A 107 1.85 4.17 4.20
N ARG A 108 2.04 3.43 5.30
CA ARG A 108 3.26 3.53 6.11
C ARG A 108 4.50 3.10 5.33
N MET A 109 4.44 1.96 4.66
CA MET A 109 5.49 1.44 3.78
C MET A 109 5.87 2.45 2.69
N LEU A 110 4.88 2.95 1.93
CA LEU A 110 5.13 3.90 0.83
C LEU A 110 5.76 5.20 1.31
N ARG A 111 5.38 5.69 2.50
CA ARG A 111 6.01 6.86 3.12
C ARG A 111 7.47 6.58 3.52
N ASP A 112 7.73 5.44 4.15
CA ASP A 112 9.07 5.03 4.51
C ASP A 112 9.98 4.93 3.28
N LEU A 113 9.53 4.21 2.25
CA LEU A 113 10.27 4.03 1.00
C LEU A 113 10.52 5.35 0.28
N LYS A 114 9.54 6.25 0.26
CA LYS A 114 9.72 7.59 -0.29
C LYS A 114 10.79 8.39 0.46
N HIS A 115 10.79 8.36 1.79
CA HIS A 115 11.83 9.01 2.61
C HIS A 115 13.22 8.42 2.36
N ARG A 116 13.30 7.15 1.95
CA ARG A 116 14.55 6.45 1.58
C ARG A 116 14.95 6.69 0.12
N GLY A 117 14.23 7.53 -0.62
CA GLY A 117 14.54 7.87 -2.01
C GLY A 117 14.13 6.80 -3.04
N VAL A 118 13.31 5.82 -2.66
CA VAL A 118 12.79 4.82 -3.59
C VAL A 118 11.82 5.50 -4.57
N GLY A 119 12.06 5.33 -5.88
CA GLY A 119 11.25 5.96 -6.92
C GLY A 119 9.99 5.18 -7.29
N LYS A 120 10.01 3.85 -7.14
CA LYS A 120 8.88 2.97 -7.50
C LYS A 120 8.84 1.73 -6.61
N VAL A 121 7.67 1.14 -6.48
CA VAL A 121 7.45 -0.14 -5.81
C VAL A 121 6.62 -1.05 -6.71
N GLU A 122 7.01 -2.30 -6.82
CA GLU A 122 6.33 -3.32 -7.58
C GLU A 122 5.74 -4.40 -6.67
N ALA A 123 4.80 -5.17 -7.18
CA ALA A 123 4.28 -6.37 -6.52
C ALA A 123 3.83 -7.40 -7.56
N VAL A 124 4.20 -8.66 -7.35
CA VAL A 124 3.62 -9.79 -8.07
C VAL A 124 2.32 -10.17 -7.36
N ALA A 125 1.21 -9.68 -7.88
CA ALA A 125 -0.12 -9.88 -7.30
C ALA A 125 -0.82 -11.09 -7.91
N SER A 126 -1.61 -11.80 -7.12
CA SER A 126 -2.43 -12.93 -7.59
C SER A 126 -3.83 -12.46 -7.97
N ASP A 127 -4.28 -12.80 -9.18
CA ASP A 127 -5.64 -12.46 -9.63
C ASP A 127 -6.71 -13.35 -8.98
N ARG A 128 -6.33 -14.52 -8.44
CA ARG A 128 -7.23 -15.50 -7.84
C ARG A 128 -6.97 -15.79 -6.36
N GLY A 129 -6.17 -14.95 -5.69
CA GLY A 129 -5.91 -15.08 -4.25
C GLY A 129 -5.01 -16.29 -3.91
N VAL A 130 -3.97 -16.53 -4.70
CA VAL A 130 -2.96 -17.56 -4.38
C VAL A 130 -2.24 -17.19 -3.10
N ARG A 131 -1.97 -18.20 -2.29
CA ARG A 131 -1.31 -18.05 -0.99
C ARG A 131 0.03 -17.31 -1.11
N HIS A 132 0.38 -16.51 -0.10
CA HIS A 132 1.61 -15.71 -0.03
C HIS A 132 1.74 -14.60 -1.09
N HIS A 133 0.66 -14.30 -1.82
CA HIS A 133 0.60 -13.18 -2.75
C HIS A 133 -0.45 -12.17 -2.31
N VAL A 134 -0.20 -10.90 -2.61
CA VAL A 134 -1.23 -9.87 -2.44
C VAL A 134 -2.29 -10.06 -3.52
N PRO A 135 -3.59 -10.08 -3.19
CA PRO A 135 -4.63 -10.12 -4.22
C PRO A 135 -4.58 -8.87 -5.11
N THR A 136 -4.64 -9.05 -6.43
CA THR A 136 -4.63 -7.95 -7.41
C THR A 136 -5.66 -6.85 -7.09
N PRO A 137 -6.94 -7.17 -6.75
CA PRO A 137 -7.91 -6.13 -6.40
C PRO A 137 -7.50 -5.22 -5.25
N VAL A 138 -6.81 -5.77 -4.23
CA VAL A 138 -6.34 -5.00 -3.07
C VAL A 138 -5.36 -3.91 -3.49
N LEU A 139 -4.46 -4.20 -4.43
CA LEU A 139 -3.50 -3.23 -4.94
C LEU A 139 -4.17 -2.19 -5.84
N LEU A 140 -5.03 -2.63 -6.77
CA LEU A 140 -5.73 -1.71 -7.67
C LEU A 140 -6.64 -0.73 -6.90
N GLU A 141 -7.37 -1.21 -5.88
CA GLU A 141 -8.17 -0.37 -4.97
C GLU A 141 -7.31 0.60 -4.15
N SER A 142 -6.02 0.27 -3.97
CA SER A 142 -5.04 1.11 -3.29
C SER A 142 -4.31 2.06 -4.25
N GLY A 143 -4.73 2.16 -5.54
CA GLY A 143 -4.18 3.09 -6.53
C GLY A 143 -2.94 2.58 -7.28
N TRP A 144 -2.58 1.30 -7.12
CA TRP A 144 -1.52 0.70 -7.92
C TRP A 144 -2.00 0.48 -9.36
N ARG A 145 -1.07 0.56 -10.32
CA ARG A 145 -1.36 0.36 -11.74
C ARG A 145 -0.91 -1.04 -12.19
N PRO A 146 -1.73 -1.78 -12.95
CA PRO A 146 -1.30 -3.03 -13.57
C PRO A 146 -0.30 -2.71 -14.68
N VAL A 147 0.84 -3.40 -14.70
CA VAL A 147 1.89 -3.25 -15.71
C VAL A 147 1.85 -4.39 -16.72
N ARG A 148 1.74 -5.62 -16.23
CA ARG A 148 1.78 -6.83 -17.05
C ARG A 148 0.99 -7.94 -16.37
N ARG A 149 0.40 -8.84 -17.16
CA ARG A 149 -0.28 -10.03 -16.68
C ARG A 149 0.33 -11.27 -17.30
N GLY A 150 0.40 -12.37 -16.54
CA GLY A 150 0.95 -13.64 -17.00
C GLY A 150 0.38 -14.82 -16.23
N TRP A 151 0.65 -16.03 -16.74
CA TRP A 151 0.23 -17.28 -16.14
C TRP A 151 1.43 -18.06 -15.63
N TYR A 152 1.32 -18.57 -14.42
CA TYR A 152 2.34 -19.41 -13.81
C TYR A 152 1.66 -20.52 -12.99
N ARG A 153 2.04 -21.78 -13.23
CA ARG A 153 1.52 -22.97 -12.53
C ARG A 153 -0.02 -22.99 -12.41
N GLY A 154 -0.72 -22.68 -13.50
CA GLY A 154 -2.19 -22.73 -13.55
C GLY A 154 -2.93 -21.55 -12.91
N SER A 155 -2.21 -20.52 -12.46
CA SER A 155 -2.78 -19.29 -11.89
C SER A 155 -2.34 -18.06 -12.66
N SER A 156 -3.20 -17.02 -12.69
CA SER A 156 -2.87 -15.74 -13.29
C SER A 156 -2.33 -14.77 -12.25
N TYR A 157 -1.33 -14.01 -12.68
CA TYR A 157 -0.66 -12.99 -11.87
C TYR A 157 -0.57 -11.69 -12.62
N THR A 158 -0.61 -10.61 -11.89
CA THR A 158 -0.45 -9.25 -12.40
C THR A 158 0.75 -8.60 -11.72
N LEU A 159 1.72 -8.10 -12.50
CA LEU A 159 2.70 -7.16 -11.98
C LEU A 159 1.99 -5.82 -11.79
N ALA A 160 1.85 -5.40 -10.54
CA ALA A 160 1.32 -4.10 -10.17
C ALA A 160 2.46 -3.17 -9.74
N ARG A 161 2.35 -1.88 -10.04
CA ARG A 161 3.37 -0.87 -9.73
C ARG A 161 2.72 0.39 -9.17
N THR A 162 3.44 1.04 -8.26
CA THR A 162 3.18 2.42 -7.84
C THR A 162 4.45 3.24 -7.90
N ASP A 163 4.36 4.47 -8.40
CA ASP A 163 5.48 5.40 -8.49
C ASP A 163 5.46 6.35 -7.29
N LEU A 164 6.61 6.59 -6.68
CA LEU A 164 6.78 7.44 -5.51
C LEU A 164 7.41 8.81 -5.84
N GLY A 165 7.83 9.00 -7.10
CA GLY A 165 8.58 10.18 -7.54
C GLY A 165 7.74 11.44 -7.69
N SER A 166 6.43 11.35 -7.92
CA SER A 166 5.56 12.52 -8.03
C SER A 166 4.85 12.81 -6.71
N ALA A 167 5.00 14.04 -6.21
CA ALA A 167 4.33 14.50 -4.98
C ALA A 167 2.80 14.43 -5.08
N VAL A 168 2.25 14.41 -6.29
CA VAL A 168 0.82 14.34 -6.60
C VAL A 168 0.25 12.96 -6.32
N GLU A 169 0.97 11.87 -6.66
CA GLU A 169 0.43 10.50 -6.55
C GLU A 169 0.30 9.99 -5.11
N VAL A 170 1.23 10.34 -4.23
CA VAL A 170 1.11 9.95 -2.80
C VAL A 170 -0.05 10.69 -2.12
N GLY A 171 -0.31 11.92 -2.54
CA GLY A 171 -1.47 12.70 -2.09
C GLY A 171 -2.80 12.16 -2.63
N GLU A 172 -2.82 11.64 -3.86
CA GLU A 172 -4.01 11.00 -4.46
C GLU A 172 -4.25 9.59 -3.91
N LEU A 173 -3.23 8.80 -3.70
CA LEU A 173 -3.30 7.55 -2.95
C LEU A 173 -3.91 7.79 -1.55
N ALA A 174 -3.43 8.80 -0.82
CA ALA A 174 -3.99 9.15 0.48
C ALA A 174 -5.44 9.67 0.38
N ARG A 175 -5.78 10.46 -0.67
CA ARG A 175 -7.14 11.00 -0.90
C ARG A 175 -8.12 9.98 -1.46
N GLY A 176 -7.73 9.15 -2.41
CA GLY A 176 -8.53 8.03 -2.90
C GLY A 176 -8.86 7.05 -1.78
N LEU A 177 -7.99 7.00 -0.80
CA LEU A 177 -8.15 6.24 0.41
C LEU A 177 -9.09 6.96 1.45
N ILE A 178 -9.27 8.25 1.44
CA ILE A 178 -10.14 9.03 2.36
C ILE A 178 -11.54 9.24 1.75
N GLY A 179 -11.67 9.19 0.42
CA GLY A 179 -12.87 9.62 -0.33
C GLY A 179 -14.12 8.75 -0.23
N ARG A 180 -14.17 7.70 0.63
CA ARG A 180 -15.38 6.89 0.88
C ARG A 180 -15.96 6.99 2.28
N VAL A 181 -15.58 7.97 3.07
CA VAL A 181 -16.35 8.33 4.28
C VAL A 181 -17.46 9.26 3.83
N LYS A 182 -18.67 8.74 3.60
CA LYS A 182 -19.89 9.55 3.59
C LYS A 182 -19.99 10.22 4.94
N LEU A 183 -19.68 11.52 5.00
CA LEU A 183 -20.08 12.36 6.12
C LEU A 183 -21.59 12.45 6.09
N PRO A 184 -22.31 12.10 7.18
CA PRO A 184 -23.75 12.35 7.24
C PRO A 184 -23.99 13.85 7.28
N GLY A 185 -24.64 14.37 6.24
CA GLY A 185 -25.52 15.52 6.24
C GLY A 185 -25.05 16.81 6.91
N LEU A 186 -24.11 17.54 6.30
CA LEU A 186 -24.13 19.00 6.43
C LEU A 186 -25.09 19.56 5.38
N LYS A 187 -26.28 19.96 5.83
CA LYS A 187 -27.23 20.74 5.03
C LYS A 187 -26.53 22.01 4.55
N SER A 188 -26.40 22.16 3.23
CA SER A 188 -26.01 23.45 2.62
C SER A 188 -27.00 24.53 3.09
N PRO A 189 -26.50 25.69 3.53
CA PRO A 189 -27.39 26.83 3.75
C PRO A 189 -28.01 27.26 2.41
N ASN A 190 -29.32 27.31 2.40
CA ASN A 190 -30.14 27.76 1.28
C ASN A 190 -29.73 29.19 0.91
N PRO A 191 -29.35 29.51 -0.34
CA PRO A 191 -29.17 30.92 -0.72
C PRO A 191 -30.50 31.64 -0.67
N ALA A 192 -30.56 32.73 0.08
CA ALA A 192 -31.71 33.63 0.15
C ALA A 192 -32.04 34.16 -1.25
N PRO A 193 -33.38 34.35 -1.59
CA PRO A 193 -33.77 34.93 -2.85
C PRO A 193 -33.39 36.42 -2.85
N GLY A 194 -32.34 36.79 -3.57
CA GLY A 194 -31.82 38.16 -3.70
C GLY A 194 -32.36 38.82 -4.94
N ALA A 195 -33.00 39.92 -4.71
CA ALA A 195 -33.29 41.10 -5.49
C ALA A 195 -32.89 41.09 -6.99
N PHE A 196 -33.96 41.16 -7.82
CA PHE A 196 -33.87 41.57 -9.22
C PHE A 196 -33.49 43.04 -9.28
N VAL A 197 -32.30 43.37 -9.76
CA VAL A 197 -31.94 44.72 -10.20
C VAL A 197 -32.37 44.88 -11.64
N ARG A 198 -33.38 45.78 -11.82
CA ARG A 198 -33.95 46.19 -13.09
C ARG A 198 -32.91 47.02 -13.85
N ALA A 199 -32.42 46.53 -14.95
CA ALA A 199 -31.59 47.33 -15.86
C ALA A 199 -32.47 48.33 -16.62
N ALA A 200 -32.16 49.62 -16.44
CA ALA A 200 -32.79 50.70 -17.21
C ALA A 200 -32.13 50.81 -18.59
N SER A 201 -32.94 50.82 -19.65
CA SER A 201 -32.53 51.07 -21.01
C SER A 201 -32.19 52.54 -21.22
N PRO A 202 -31.15 52.94 -21.98
CA PRO A 202 -30.99 54.31 -22.44
C PRO A 202 -31.81 54.54 -23.72
N GLN A 203 -32.67 55.55 -23.67
CA GLN A 203 -33.37 56.09 -24.84
C GLN A 203 -32.39 56.84 -25.76
N SER A 204 -32.49 56.52 -27.03
CA SER A 204 -31.89 57.30 -28.12
C SER A 204 -32.74 58.58 -28.34
N GLY A 205 -32.14 59.76 -28.21
CA GLY A 205 -32.67 61.03 -28.68
C GLY A 205 -31.96 61.53 -29.92
N ARG A 206 -32.73 61.68 -30.99
CA ARG A 206 -32.36 62.37 -32.21
C ARG A 206 -32.31 63.91 -32.00
N SER A 207 -31.35 64.54 -32.52
CA SER A 207 -31.42 65.74 -33.41
C SER A 207 -30.03 66.09 -33.91
#